data_5f81d906959ab17b1488d28d2d981e70
#
_entry.id   5f81d906959ab17b1488d28d2d981e70
#
_cell.length_a   1.000
_cell.length_b   1.000
_cell.length_c   1.000
_cell.angle_alpha   90.00
_cell.angle_beta   90.00
_cell.angle_gamma   90.00
#
_symmetry.space_group_name_H-M   'P 1'
#
loop_
_entity.id
_entity.type
_entity.pdbx_description
1 polymer ?
#
loop_
_entity_poly.entity_id
_entity_poly.type
_entity_poly.pdbx_seq_one_letter_code
_entity_poly.pdbx_strand_id
1 'polypeptide(L)'
;MPHVPTDTDVYEVFAQTGSGSPLHHVGSLVAPRRDAAWHLAKETYGRRDDLFRLWVVRRTDLIVSSADDRGLLAAKTRMPHRQPGFPTTRRRDRSASPDTPAPRQQPAGATSDDPRGATGPASSRLWAALAEDLFVLGNRLGERIVDYIDLEESLAVGSIGQEALAHAETILSLHGFDEAAADTRLFERPQEQWRVSRVIGRLTDWPSTVVCGLVIAAAVSVLAEERADDEPAFAAIRDEQLVHLEHWRRWARALAAWPETSEEFTQAYAEVTHCAGDLFGAGPHDAVTEALHARLAARVDDSGVPGSRLPHQPVPRAAGTGGSVLADCLERGRLVREHYAPEVFL
;
A
#
# COMPACT_ATOMS: atom_id res chain seq x y z
N MET A 1 32.28 -52.80 -6.63
CA MET A 1 31.31 -51.83 -7.17
C MET A 1 31.34 -50.62 -6.29
N PRO A 2 31.79 -49.43 -6.75
CA PRO A 2 31.76 -48.24 -5.92
C PRO A 2 30.32 -47.85 -5.66
N HIS A 3 30.01 -47.64 -4.40
CA HIS A 3 28.73 -47.18 -3.90
C HIS A 3 28.49 -45.77 -4.47
N VAL A 4 27.56 -45.65 -5.39
CA VAL A 4 27.07 -44.33 -5.84
C VAL A 4 26.29 -43.72 -4.67
N PRO A 5 26.68 -42.54 -4.16
CA PRO A 5 25.91 -41.89 -3.11
C PRO A 5 24.52 -41.55 -3.65
N THR A 6 23.49 -42.10 -3.07
CA THR A 6 22.09 -41.90 -3.45
C THR A 6 21.51 -40.59 -2.92
N ASP A 7 22.33 -39.69 -2.42
CA ASP A 7 21.89 -38.44 -1.80
C ASP A 7 22.42 -37.24 -2.61
N THR A 8 21.85 -37.06 -3.82
CA THR A 8 22.15 -35.90 -4.68
C THR A 8 20.94 -34.98 -4.73
N ASP A 9 21.17 -33.74 -4.32
CA ASP A 9 20.15 -32.69 -4.38
C ASP A 9 20.20 -31.95 -5.72
N VAL A 10 19.06 -31.43 -6.16
CA VAL A 10 18.95 -30.52 -7.29
C VAL A 10 19.04 -29.09 -6.78
N TYR A 11 19.85 -28.28 -7.44
CA TYR A 11 20.04 -26.86 -7.15
C TYR A 11 19.64 -26.03 -8.35
N GLU A 12 18.94 -24.95 -8.10
CA GLU A 12 18.62 -23.90 -9.08
C GLU A 12 19.69 -22.82 -9.05
N VAL A 13 20.11 -22.37 -10.22
CA VAL A 13 21.17 -21.37 -10.37
C VAL A 13 20.61 -20.11 -11.00
N PHE A 14 20.91 -18.99 -10.34
CA PHE A 14 20.55 -17.66 -10.82
C PHE A 14 21.82 -16.83 -10.96
N ALA A 15 21.94 -16.08 -12.06
CA ALA A 15 23.10 -15.27 -12.37
C ALA A 15 22.73 -13.82 -12.65
N GLN A 16 23.60 -12.90 -12.25
CA GLN A 16 23.54 -11.48 -12.52
C GLN A 16 24.85 -11.05 -13.18
N THR A 17 24.79 -10.36 -14.32
CA THR A 17 25.96 -9.95 -15.11
C THR A 17 26.47 -8.55 -14.80
N GLY A 18 25.69 -7.72 -14.10
CA GLY A 18 26.09 -6.37 -13.71
C GLY A 18 25.32 -5.88 -12.48
N SER A 19 25.81 -4.86 -11.79
CA SER A 19 25.20 -4.33 -10.56
C SER A 19 23.77 -3.82 -10.76
N GLY A 20 23.39 -3.40 -11.97
CA GLY A 20 22.04 -2.95 -12.34
C GLY A 20 21.24 -3.95 -13.15
N SER A 21 21.79 -5.15 -13.45
CA SER A 21 21.07 -6.17 -14.19
C SER A 21 20.19 -7.00 -13.27
N PRO A 22 19.00 -7.46 -13.72
CA PRO A 22 18.20 -8.38 -12.92
C PRO A 22 18.91 -9.73 -12.75
N LEU A 23 18.56 -10.44 -11.70
CA LEU A 23 18.98 -11.80 -11.45
C LEU A 23 18.12 -12.74 -12.31
N HIS A 24 18.75 -13.55 -13.18
CA HIS A 24 18.04 -14.47 -14.07
C HIS A 24 18.31 -15.93 -13.69
N HIS A 25 17.29 -16.77 -13.76
CA HIS A 25 17.47 -18.21 -13.70
C HIS A 25 18.24 -18.69 -14.94
N VAL A 26 19.40 -19.30 -14.73
CA VAL A 26 20.28 -19.76 -15.80
C VAL A 26 20.31 -21.28 -15.97
N GLY A 27 19.73 -22.02 -15.03
CA GLY A 27 19.57 -23.46 -15.14
C GLY A 27 19.62 -24.16 -13.78
N SER A 28 19.67 -25.49 -13.82
CA SER A 28 19.72 -26.37 -12.66
C SER A 28 20.93 -27.28 -12.74
N LEU A 29 21.41 -27.73 -11.59
CA LEU A 29 22.48 -28.73 -11.49
C LEU A 29 22.20 -29.74 -10.36
N VAL A 30 22.87 -30.87 -10.42
CA VAL A 30 22.79 -31.92 -9.40
C VAL A 30 24.11 -31.98 -8.66
N ALA A 31 24.08 -31.88 -7.35
CA ALA A 31 25.28 -31.97 -6.52
C ALA A 31 24.99 -32.67 -5.17
N PRO A 32 25.99 -33.36 -4.60
CA PRO A 32 25.83 -34.06 -3.33
C PRO A 32 25.83 -33.14 -2.11
N ARG A 33 26.31 -31.88 -2.24
CA ARG A 33 26.46 -30.92 -1.14
C ARG A 33 26.44 -29.48 -1.67
N ARG A 34 26.09 -28.53 -0.81
CA ARG A 34 26.06 -27.08 -1.16
C ARG A 34 27.38 -26.56 -1.72
N ASP A 35 28.52 -26.95 -1.11
CA ASP A 35 29.83 -26.51 -1.57
C ASP A 35 30.14 -27.01 -2.98
N ALA A 36 29.83 -28.28 -3.25
CA ALA A 36 29.97 -28.86 -4.57
C ALA A 36 29.05 -28.19 -5.60
N ALA A 37 27.81 -27.88 -5.21
CA ALA A 37 26.85 -27.15 -6.04
C ALA A 37 27.38 -25.76 -6.41
N TRP A 38 27.95 -25.01 -5.45
CA TRP A 38 28.55 -23.71 -5.70
C TRP A 38 29.69 -23.76 -6.73
N HIS A 39 30.65 -24.68 -6.52
CA HIS A 39 31.76 -24.83 -7.45
C HIS A 39 31.32 -25.25 -8.85
N LEU A 40 30.37 -26.20 -8.92
CA LEU A 40 29.83 -26.67 -10.19
C LEU A 40 29.06 -25.57 -10.91
N ALA A 41 28.26 -24.79 -10.20
CA ALA A 41 27.53 -23.64 -10.75
C ALA A 41 28.50 -22.59 -11.34
N LYS A 42 29.55 -22.25 -10.59
CA LYS A 42 30.58 -21.32 -11.06
C LYS A 42 31.28 -21.84 -12.32
N GLU A 43 31.65 -23.11 -12.34
CA GLU A 43 32.31 -23.71 -13.51
C GLU A 43 31.37 -23.86 -14.71
N THR A 44 30.10 -24.08 -14.50
CA THR A 44 29.14 -24.32 -15.58
C THR A 44 28.64 -22.99 -16.19
N TYR A 45 28.28 -22.04 -15.33
CA TYR A 45 27.61 -20.81 -15.75
C TYR A 45 28.50 -19.56 -15.70
N GLY A 46 29.63 -19.58 -14.98
CA GLY A 46 30.56 -18.47 -14.90
C GLY A 46 31.73 -18.51 -15.90
N ARG A 47 31.79 -19.53 -16.79
CA ARG A 47 32.94 -19.66 -17.74
C ARG A 47 32.86 -18.74 -18.92
N ARG A 48 31.69 -18.27 -19.31
CA ARG A 48 31.48 -17.52 -20.56
C ARG A 48 31.21 -16.04 -20.34
N ASP A 49 30.76 -15.67 -19.17
CA ASP A 49 30.38 -14.29 -18.85
C ASP A 49 31.01 -13.86 -17.53
N ASP A 50 31.40 -12.61 -17.43
CA ASP A 50 31.80 -11.99 -16.16
C ASP A 50 30.55 -11.83 -15.27
N LEU A 51 30.41 -12.71 -14.28
CA LEU A 51 29.28 -12.67 -13.36
C LEU A 51 29.55 -11.68 -12.22
N PHE A 52 28.62 -10.77 -12.01
CA PHE A 52 28.61 -9.89 -10.86
C PHE A 52 28.15 -10.63 -9.60
N ARG A 53 27.12 -11.51 -9.72
CA ARG A 53 26.58 -12.29 -8.61
C ARG A 53 26.03 -13.64 -9.10
N LEU A 54 26.18 -14.66 -8.27
CA LEU A 54 25.68 -16.03 -8.52
C LEU A 54 24.93 -16.51 -7.28
N TRP A 55 23.68 -16.95 -7.45
CA TRP A 55 22.91 -17.61 -6.41
C TRP A 55 22.73 -19.07 -6.75
N VAL A 56 22.90 -19.93 -5.76
CA VAL A 56 22.70 -21.39 -5.87
C VAL A 56 21.82 -21.82 -4.72
N VAL A 57 20.58 -22.21 -5.03
CA VAL A 57 19.53 -22.51 -4.06
C VAL A 57 19.11 -23.95 -4.25
N ARG A 58 19.01 -24.73 -3.17
CA ARG A 58 18.47 -26.09 -3.25
C ARG A 58 17.00 -26.01 -3.68
N ARG A 59 16.59 -26.86 -4.64
CA ARG A 59 15.20 -26.84 -5.17
C ARG A 59 14.16 -27.10 -4.08
N THR A 60 14.47 -27.91 -3.07
CA THR A 60 13.57 -28.18 -1.95
C THR A 60 13.41 -27.00 -0.99
N ASP A 61 14.32 -26.02 -1.05
CA ASP A 61 14.25 -24.81 -0.24
C ASP A 61 13.44 -23.69 -0.95
N LEU A 62 13.03 -23.91 -2.21
CA LEU A 62 12.18 -23.00 -2.95
C LEU A 62 10.71 -23.25 -2.63
N ILE A 63 9.99 -22.18 -2.36
CA ILE A 63 8.53 -22.23 -2.28
C ILE A 63 8.00 -22.10 -3.71
N VAL A 64 7.36 -23.14 -4.19
CA VAL A 64 6.80 -23.20 -5.55
C VAL A 64 5.29 -23.20 -5.42
N SER A 65 4.63 -22.30 -6.17
CA SER A 65 3.17 -22.29 -6.26
C SER A 65 2.66 -23.61 -6.81
N SER A 66 1.56 -24.09 -6.25
CA SER A 66 0.87 -25.29 -6.72
C SER A 66 0.03 -25.02 -7.97
N ALA A 67 -0.49 -26.07 -8.60
CA ALA A 67 -1.45 -25.91 -9.69
C ALA A 67 -2.76 -25.21 -9.22
N ASP A 68 -3.10 -25.36 -7.94
CA ASP A 68 -4.29 -24.76 -7.32
C ASP A 68 -4.11 -23.26 -7.10
N ASP A 69 -2.87 -22.78 -6.96
CA ASP A 69 -2.55 -21.36 -6.85
C ASP A 69 -2.64 -20.61 -8.19
N ARG A 70 -2.90 -21.31 -9.29
CA ARG A 70 -2.97 -20.71 -10.63
C ARG A 70 -3.99 -19.57 -10.72
N GLY A 71 -5.07 -19.65 -9.96
CA GLY A 71 -6.07 -18.58 -9.87
C GLY A 71 -5.49 -17.30 -9.28
N LEU A 72 -4.67 -17.43 -8.24
CA LEU A 72 -4.00 -16.31 -7.57
C LEU A 72 -2.89 -15.67 -8.42
N LEU A 73 -2.24 -16.50 -9.26
CA LEU A 73 -1.17 -16.07 -10.16
C LEU A 73 -1.70 -15.55 -11.49
N ALA A 74 -2.99 -15.78 -11.80
CA ALA A 74 -3.58 -15.35 -13.06
C ALA A 74 -3.68 -13.82 -13.13
N ALA A 75 -3.40 -13.25 -14.31
CA ALA A 75 -3.50 -11.81 -14.55
C ALA A 75 -4.89 -11.22 -14.22
N LYS A 76 -5.94 -12.08 -14.22
CA LYS A 76 -7.32 -11.69 -13.86
C LYS A 76 -7.51 -11.37 -12.38
N THR A 77 -6.64 -11.87 -11.50
CA THR A 77 -6.65 -11.57 -10.06
C THR A 77 -5.81 -10.35 -9.72
N ARG A 78 -5.04 -9.83 -10.70
CA ARG A 78 -4.35 -8.55 -10.52
C ARG A 78 -5.39 -7.45 -10.44
N MET A 79 -5.24 -6.57 -9.48
CA MET A 79 -6.06 -5.37 -9.34
C MET A 79 -6.18 -4.67 -10.71
N PRO A 80 -7.38 -4.24 -11.13
CA PRO A 80 -7.58 -3.66 -12.46
C PRO A 80 -6.60 -2.53 -12.81
N HIS A 81 -6.23 -1.68 -11.84
CA HIS A 81 -5.29 -0.58 -12.01
C HIS A 81 -3.84 -1.02 -12.27
N ARG A 82 -3.47 -2.30 -11.96
CA ARG A 82 -2.14 -2.87 -12.25
C ARG A 82 -2.05 -3.48 -13.64
N GLN A 83 -3.13 -3.49 -14.41
CA GLN A 83 -3.12 -4.02 -15.77
C GLN A 83 -2.62 -2.96 -16.75
N PRO A 84 -1.66 -3.28 -17.65
CA PRO A 84 -1.31 -2.39 -18.75
C PRO A 84 -2.58 -2.07 -19.55
N GLY A 85 -2.99 -0.82 -19.62
CA GLY A 85 -4.21 -0.41 -20.31
C GLY A 85 -5.44 -0.25 -19.43
N PHE A 86 -5.30 -0.27 -18.09
CA PHE A 86 -6.41 -0.05 -17.18
C PHE A 86 -7.26 1.20 -17.52
N PRO A 87 -6.72 2.39 -17.80
CA PRO A 87 -7.55 3.52 -18.22
C PRO A 87 -8.04 3.41 -19.68
N THR A 88 -7.27 2.73 -20.57
CA THR A 88 -7.54 2.69 -22.00
C THR A 88 -8.66 1.72 -22.36
N THR A 89 -8.85 0.63 -21.63
CA THR A 89 -9.91 -0.34 -21.90
C THR A 89 -11.29 0.25 -21.63
N ARG A 90 -11.46 0.94 -20.51
CA ARG A 90 -12.74 1.59 -20.15
C ARG A 90 -13.12 2.70 -21.14
N ARG A 91 -12.14 3.40 -21.71
CA ARG A 91 -12.41 4.47 -22.69
C ARG A 91 -12.74 3.94 -24.08
N ARG A 92 -12.15 2.79 -24.48
CA ARG A 92 -12.51 2.11 -25.74
C ARG A 92 -13.95 1.63 -25.72
N ASP A 93 -14.42 1.08 -24.60
CA ASP A 93 -15.81 0.60 -24.48
C ASP A 93 -16.81 1.76 -24.55
N ARG A 94 -16.46 2.95 -24.07
CA ARG A 94 -17.29 4.17 -24.19
C ARG A 94 -17.34 4.74 -25.60
N SER A 95 -16.29 4.59 -26.39
CA SER A 95 -16.23 5.07 -27.77
C SER A 95 -16.91 4.13 -28.79
N ALA A 96 -17.23 2.90 -28.36
CA ALA A 96 -17.82 1.88 -29.22
C ALA A 96 -19.37 1.83 -29.15
N SER A 97 -20.03 2.70 -28.40
CA SER A 97 -21.51 2.77 -28.33
C SER A 97 -22.01 4.09 -28.92
N PRO A 98 -22.43 4.10 -30.21
CA PRO A 98 -22.92 5.33 -30.85
C PRO A 98 -24.36 5.75 -30.48
N ASP A 99 -25.05 5.02 -29.62
CA ASP A 99 -26.48 5.22 -29.37
C ASP A 99 -26.86 5.48 -27.89
N THR A 100 -26.02 6.13 -27.10
CA THR A 100 -26.47 6.60 -25.77
C THR A 100 -26.90 8.05 -25.89
N PRO A 101 -28.16 8.41 -25.57
CA PRO A 101 -28.63 9.78 -25.60
C PRO A 101 -27.80 10.63 -24.62
N ALA A 102 -27.38 11.81 -25.10
CA ALA A 102 -26.58 12.78 -24.33
C ALA A 102 -27.19 13.01 -22.95
N PRO A 103 -26.38 13.03 -21.88
CA PRO A 103 -26.85 13.36 -20.54
C PRO A 103 -27.40 14.79 -20.56
N ARG A 104 -28.63 14.96 -20.02
CA ARG A 104 -29.23 16.27 -19.86
C ARG A 104 -28.30 17.13 -19.00
N GLN A 105 -27.86 18.23 -19.56
CA GLN A 105 -27.13 19.28 -18.84
C GLN A 105 -27.99 19.72 -17.64
N GLN A 106 -27.52 19.47 -16.45
CA GLN A 106 -28.03 20.14 -15.26
C GLN A 106 -27.47 21.57 -15.23
N PRO A 107 -28.27 22.55 -14.78
CA PRO A 107 -27.86 23.96 -14.79
C PRO A 107 -26.69 24.17 -13.85
N ALA A 108 -25.68 24.86 -14.35
CA ALA A 108 -24.55 25.36 -13.59
C ALA A 108 -25.05 26.34 -12.51
N GLY A 109 -24.86 25.99 -11.27
CA GLY A 109 -25.20 26.84 -10.14
C GLY A 109 -25.55 26.10 -8.86
N ALA A 110 -24.63 25.26 -8.38
CA ALA A 110 -24.71 24.78 -7.01
C ALA A 110 -23.30 24.87 -6.40
N THR A 111 -23.16 25.76 -5.43
CA THR A 111 -22.04 25.78 -4.48
C THR A 111 -21.89 24.40 -3.88
N SER A 112 -20.71 23.82 -4.06
CA SER A 112 -20.39 22.45 -3.74
C SER A 112 -20.18 22.21 -2.23
N ASP A 113 -21.27 22.19 -1.48
CA ASP A 113 -21.35 21.31 -0.32
C ASP A 113 -21.78 19.96 -0.87
N ASP A 114 -20.87 18.97 -0.89
CA ASP A 114 -21.17 17.61 -1.32
C ASP A 114 -22.31 17.03 -0.43
N PRO A 115 -23.57 16.96 -0.90
CA PRO A 115 -24.69 16.56 -0.06
C PRO A 115 -24.60 15.09 0.36
N ARG A 116 -23.74 14.29 -0.26
CA ARG A 116 -23.51 12.90 0.11
C ARG A 116 -22.49 12.75 1.25
N GLY A 117 -21.54 13.67 1.36
CA GLY A 117 -20.58 13.71 2.48
C GLY A 117 -21.21 14.09 3.80
N ALA A 118 -22.30 14.90 3.77
CA ALA A 118 -22.98 15.39 4.97
C ALA A 118 -24.14 14.50 5.45
N THR A 119 -24.76 13.71 4.56
CA THR A 119 -26.00 12.95 4.84
C THR A 119 -25.89 11.44 4.64
N GLY A 120 -24.73 10.91 4.22
CA GLY A 120 -24.50 9.48 4.08
C GLY A 120 -24.53 8.74 5.43
N PRO A 121 -24.75 7.41 5.44
CA PRO A 121 -24.59 6.61 6.64
C PRO A 121 -23.27 6.93 7.32
N ALA A 122 -23.24 6.88 8.65
CA ALA A 122 -22.03 7.18 9.44
C ALA A 122 -20.78 6.44 8.95
N SER A 123 -20.97 5.19 8.54
CA SER A 123 -19.95 4.34 7.94
C SER A 123 -19.35 4.92 6.64
N SER A 124 -20.18 5.50 5.75
CA SER A 124 -19.68 6.08 4.49
C SER A 124 -18.76 7.28 4.70
N ARG A 125 -18.99 8.06 5.74
CA ARG A 125 -18.11 9.20 6.08
C ARG A 125 -16.76 8.73 6.62
N LEU A 126 -16.74 7.68 7.44
CA LEU A 126 -15.51 7.07 7.92
C LEU A 126 -14.67 6.53 6.75
N TRP A 127 -15.30 5.79 5.84
CA TRP A 127 -14.63 5.24 4.68
C TRP A 127 -14.07 6.31 3.75
N ALA A 128 -14.85 7.33 3.44
CA ALA A 128 -14.41 8.43 2.59
C ALA A 128 -13.22 9.20 3.21
N ALA A 129 -13.22 9.36 4.54
CA ALA A 129 -12.13 10.01 5.23
C ALA A 129 -10.85 9.15 5.27
N LEU A 130 -10.98 7.82 5.46
CA LEU A 130 -9.83 6.92 5.37
C LEU A 130 -9.30 6.78 3.93
N ALA A 131 -10.16 6.88 2.92
CA ALA A 131 -9.72 6.94 1.52
C ALA A 131 -8.85 8.17 1.24
N GLU A 132 -9.17 9.33 1.84
CA GLU A 132 -8.33 10.52 1.76
C GLU A 132 -6.97 10.30 2.45
N ASP A 133 -6.94 9.66 3.62
CA ASP A 133 -5.69 9.32 4.31
C ASP A 133 -4.83 8.36 3.48
N LEU A 134 -5.44 7.32 2.90
CA LEU A 134 -4.77 6.35 2.04
C LEU A 134 -4.21 7.00 0.76
N PHE A 135 -4.95 7.94 0.18
CA PHE A 135 -4.49 8.69 -1.00
C PHE A 135 -3.23 9.49 -0.68
N VAL A 136 -3.20 10.23 0.42
CA VAL A 136 -2.01 11.01 0.79
C VAL A 136 -0.86 10.10 1.21
N LEU A 137 -1.12 9.03 1.97
CA LEU A 137 -0.11 8.04 2.35
C LEU A 137 0.53 7.42 1.10
N GLY A 138 -0.28 6.96 0.15
CA GLY A 138 0.20 6.33 -1.08
C GLY A 138 1.10 7.24 -1.90
N ASN A 139 0.72 8.52 -2.06
CA ASN A 139 1.56 9.51 -2.74
C ASN A 139 2.89 9.74 -2.00
N ARG A 140 2.87 9.90 -0.67
CA ARG A 140 4.09 10.12 0.12
C ARG A 140 5.02 8.91 0.10
N LEU A 141 4.50 7.69 0.12
CA LEU A 141 5.31 6.47 -0.03
C LEU A 141 5.93 6.39 -1.43
N GLY A 142 5.18 6.76 -2.47
CA GLY A 142 5.71 6.85 -3.84
C GLY A 142 6.87 7.83 -3.99
N GLU A 143 6.83 8.97 -3.32
CA GLU A 143 7.91 9.96 -3.32
C GLU A 143 9.18 9.45 -2.66
N ARG A 144 9.05 8.61 -1.64
CA ARG A 144 10.16 8.08 -0.85
C ARG A 144 10.85 6.86 -1.44
N ILE A 145 10.37 6.30 -2.55
CA ILE A 145 10.98 5.12 -3.20
C ILE A 145 12.48 5.33 -3.48
N VAL A 146 12.89 6.55 -3.79
CA VAL A 146 14.30 6.87 -4.11
C VAL A 146 15.15 7.20 -2.88
N ASP A 147 14.55 7.35 -1.71
CA ASP A 147 15.24 7.78 -0.48
C ASP A 147 15.82 6.58 0.30
N TYR A 148 15.45 5.34 -0.06
CA TYR A 148 15.86 4.15 0.67
C TYR A 148 17.17 3.58 0.16
N ILE A 149 17.98 3.11 1.11
CA ILE A 149 19.30 2.51 0.86
C ILE A 149 19.14 1.11 0.26
N ASP A 150 18.03 0.44 0.54
CA ASP A 150 17.75 -0.94 0.15
C ASP A 150 16.69 -1.00 -0.94
N LEU A 151 17.03 -1.65 -2.06
CA LEU A 151 16.11 -1.83 -3.19
C LEU A 151 14.87 -2.65 -2.80
N GLU A 152 15.03 -3.66 -1.95
CA GLU A 152 13.92 -4.53 -1.54
C GLU A 152 12.90 -3.73 -0.74
N GLU A 153 13.36 -2.86 0.16
CA GLU A 153 12.48 -1.96 0.92
C GLU A 153 11.84 -0.90 0.03
N SER A 154 12.57 -0.31 -0.91
CA SER A 154 12.02 0.63 -1.89
C SER A 154 10.87 0.01 -2.70
N LEU A 155 11.02 -1.24 -3.13
CA LEU A 155 9.99 -1.99 -3.83
C LEU A 155 8.78 -2.29 -2.92
N ALA A 156 9.02 -2.70 -1.67
CA ALA A 156 7.96 -2.96 -0.70
C ALA A 156 7.13 -1.71 -0.42
N VAL A 157 7.79 -0.60 -0.11
CA VAL A 157 7.14 0.70 0.16
C VAL A 157 6.41 1.23 -1.07
N GLY A 158 7.01 1.08 -2.26
CA GLY A 158 6.36 1.42 -3.53
C GLY A 158 5.10 0.59 -3.78
N SER A 159 5.12 -0.71 -3.48
CA SER A 159 3.95 -1.58 -3.60
C SER A 159 2.86 -1.17 -2.62
N ILE A 160 3.21 -0.96 -1.34
CA ILE A 160 2.27 -0.47 -0.31
C ILE A 160 1.65 0.87 -0.73
N GLY A 161 2.46 1.78 -1.29
CA GLY A 161 1.96 3.07 -1.79
C GLY A 161 0.96 2.92 -2.92
N GLN A 162 1.23 2.06 -3.90
CA GLN A 162 0.31 1.77 -5.00
C GLN A 162 -0.99 1.12 -4.51
N GLU A 163 -0.89 0.19 -3.57
CA GLU A 163 -2.06 -0.46 -2.97
C GLU A 163 -2.91 0.51 -2.16
N ALA A 164 -2.28 1.44 -1.44
CA ALA A 164 -3.00 2.50 -0.72
C ALA A 164 -3.83 3.39 -1.68
N LEU A 165 -3.26 3.78 -2.84
CA LEU A 165 -3.99 4.53 -3.87
C LEU A 165 -5.16 3.73 -4.45
N ALA A 166 -4.95 2.44 -4.73
CA ALA A 166 -5.99 1.55 -5.22
C ALA A 166 -7.13 1.33 -4.22
N HIS A 167 -6.80 1.18 -2.94
CA HIS A 167 -7.80 1.09 -1.89
C HIS A 167 -8.61 2.38 -1.78
N ALA A 168 -7.97 3.56 -1.88
CA ALA A 168 -8.69 4.83 -1.88
C ALA A 168 -9.74 4.91 -3.00
N GLU A 169 -9.36 4.55 -4.23
CA GLU A 169 -10.27 4.50 -5.38
C GLU A 169 -11.40 3.48 -5.17
N THR A 170 -11.05 2.25 -4.76
CA THR A 170 -12.02 1.17 -4.52
C THR A 170 -13.04 1.57 -3.46
N ILE A 171 -12.59 2.14 -2.34
CA ILE A 171 -13.46 2.61 -1.26
C ILE A 171 -14.41 3.69 -1.76
N LEU A 172 -13.93 4.67 -2.51
CA LEU A 172 -14.78 5.73 -3.05
C LEU A 172 -15.83 5.17 -4.02
N SER A 173 -15.43 4.25 -4.92
CA SER A 173 -16.33 3.58 -5.86
C SER A 173 -17.44 2.80 -5.14
N LEU A 174 -17.09 2.02 -4.11
CA LEU A 174 -18.06 1.26 -3.30
C LEU A 174 -19.05 2.16 -2.54
N HIS A 175 -18.66 3.42 -2.30
CA HIS A 175 -19.54 4.41 -1.67
C HIS A 175 -20.25 5.33 -2.66
N GLY A 176 -20.29 4.95 -3.94
CA GLY A 176 -21.10 5.58 -4.97
C GLY A 176 -20.48 6.82 -5.62
N PHE A 177 -19.18 7.03 -5.44
CA PHE A 177 -18.43 7.99 -6.24
C PHE A 177 -18.11 7.35 -7.59
N ASP A 178 -18.58 7.96 -8.67
CA ASP A 178 -18.08 7.62 -10.00
C ASP A 178 -16.66 8.19 -10.20
N GLU A 179 -15.99 7.84 -11.29
CA GLU A 179 -14.63 8.26 -11.59
C GLU A 179 -14.46 9.79 -11.55
N ALA A 180 -15.41 10.54 -12.14
CA ALA A 180 -15.34 12.01 -12.17
C ALA A 180 -15.53 12.61 -10.75
N ALA A 181 -16.42 12.04 -9.94
CA ALA A 181 -16.62 12.49 -8.57
C ALA A 181 -15.43 12.15 -7.67
N ALA A 182 -14.81 10.98 -7.87
CA ALA A 182 -13.59 10.60 -7.16
C ALA A 182 -12.41 11.52 -7.56
N ASP A 183 -12.25 11.80 -8.84
CA ASP A 183 -11.24 12.73 -9.36
C ASP A 183 -11.42 14.13 -8.78
N THR A 184 -12.62 14.68 -8.85
CA THR A 184 -12.93 15.97 -8.25
C THR A 184 -12.60 15.99 -6.76
N ARG A 185 -12.95 14.92 -6.05
CA ARG A 185 -12.68 14.80 -4.61
C ARG A 185 -11.19 14.78 -4.28
N LEU A 186 -10.40 14.03 -5.04
CA LEU A 186 -8.98 13.78 -4.73
C LEU A 186 -8.03 14.81 -5.35
N PHE A 187 -8.43 15.55 -6.40
CA PHE A 187 -7.51 16.40 -7.14
C PHE A 187 -7.95 17.84 -7.29
N GLU A 188 -9.26 18.14 -7.24
CA GLU A 188 -9.75 19.48 -7.54
C GLU A 188 -10.20 20.23 -6.29
N ARG A 189 -10.38 19.53 -5.18
CA ARG A 189 -10.88 20.11 -3.95
C ARG A 189 -9.80 20.95 -3.25
N PRO A 190 -10.11 22.18 -2.80
CA PRO A 190 -9.17 23.01 -2.04
C PRO A 190 -8.73 22.32 -0.73
N GLN A 191 -7.49 22.58 -0.31
CA GLN A 191 -6.90 21.96 0.88
C GLN A 191 -7.77 22.15 2.14
N GLU A 192 -8.42 23.29 2.29
CA GLU A 192 -9.24 23.64 3.46
C GLU A 192 -10.49 22.75 3.61
N GLN A 193 -10.89 22.10 2.53
CA GLN A 193 -12.03 21.16 2.54
C GLN A 193 -11.63 19.73 2.89
N TRP A 194 -10.32 19.43 2.92
CA TRP A 194 -9.85 18.12 3.28
C TRP A 194 -9.93 17.90 4.80
N ARG A 195 -10.33 16.69 5.16
CA ARG A 195 -10.44 16.26 6.57
C ARG A 195 -9.60 15.02 6.82
N VAL A 196 -8.32 15.06 6.41
CA VAL A 196 -7.38 13.98 6.70
C VAL A 196 -7.11 13.90 8.19
N SER A 197 -6.71 12.72 8.65
CA SER A 197 -6.25 12.53 10.03
C SER A 197 -5.01 13.39 10.30
N ARG A 198 -4.85 13.82 11.56
CA ARG A 198 -3.63 14.51 12.04
C ARG A 198 -2.37 13.65 11.86
N VAL A 199 -2.53 12.33 11.77
CA VAL A 199 -1.46 11.39 11.45
C VAL A 199 -0.79 11.73 10.12
N ILE A 200 -1.54 12.20 9.13
CA ILE A 200 -1.02 12.58 7.81
C ILE A 200 0.04 13.69 7.91
N GLY A 201 -0.17 14.68 8.77
CA GLY A 201 0.80 15.76 8.98
C GLY A 201 2.13 15.31 9.61
N ARG A 202 2.23 14.04 10.03
CA ARG A 202 3.43 13.43 10.61
C ARG A 202 4.26 12.61 9.62
N LEU A 203 3.87 12.53 8.36
CA LEU A 203 4.61 11.84 7.30
C LEU A 203 5.85 12.64 6.85
N THR A 204 6.74 12.99 7.77
CA THR A 204 7.87 13.90 7.55
C THR A 204 9.22 13.19 7.42
N ASP A 205 9.43 12.12 8.19
CA ASP A 205 10.67 11.34 8.27
C ASP A 205 10.35 9.83 8.27
N TRP A 206 11.39 9.00 8.28
CA TRP A 206 11.21 7.54 8.22
C TRP A 206 10.56 6.96 9.50
N PRO A 207 11.04 7.27 10.71
CA PRO A 207 10.41 6.80 11.94
C PRO A 207 8.92 7.14 12.01
N SER A 208 8.56 8.39 11.74
CA SER A 208 7.16 8.83 11.71
C SER A 208 6.36 8.15 10.60
N THR A 209 6.96 7.92 9.42
CA THR A 209 6.30 7.22 8.31
C THR A 209 5.95 5.78 8.67
N VAL A 210 6.87 5.06 9.34
CA VAL A 210 6.63 3.70 9.84
C VAL A 210 5.43 3.66 10.79
N VAL A 211 5.36 4.61 11.74
CA VAL A 211 4.25 4.65 12.70
C VAL A 211 2.94 5.09 12.03
N CYS A 212 2.98 6.05 11.11
CA CYS A 212 1.81 6.45 10.33
C CYS A 212 1.26 5.28 9.51
N GLY A 213 2.11 4.55 8.80
CA GLY A 213 1.74 3.36 8.07
C GLY A 213 1.11 2.29 8.97
N LEU A 214 1.70 2.06 10.15
CA LEU A 214 1.20 1.10 11.14
C LEU A 214 -0.22 1.46 11.60
N VAL A 215 -0.46 2.71 12.02
CA VAL A 215 -1.77 3.11 12.57
C VAL A 215 -2.85 3.21 11.48
N ILE A 216 -2.49 3.64 10.26
CA ILE A 216 -3.43 3.70 9.13
C ILE A 216 -3.80 2.29 8.68
N ALA A 217 -2.83 1.37 8.51
CA ALA A 217 -3.10 -0.02 8.15
C ALA A 217 -3.97 -0.72 9.21
N ALA A 218 -3.70 -0.46 10.50
CA ALA A 218 -4.53 -0.96 11.59
C ALA A 218 -5.97 -0.42 11.52
N ALA A 219 -6.16 0.88 11.27
CA ALA A 219 -7.48 1.51 11.20
C ALA A 219 -8.29 0.97 10.00
N VAL A 220 -7.68 0.89 8.82
CA VAL A 220 -8.35 0.38 7.61
C VAL A 220 -8.71 -1.09 7.77
N SER A 221 -7.81 -1.92 8.32
CA SER A 221 -8.11 -3.35 8.56
C SER A 221 -9.25 -3.55 9.56
N VAL A 222 -9.29 -2.75 10.65
CA VAL A 222 -10.39 -2.81 11.64
C VAL A 222 -11.73 -2.45 11.01
N LEU A 223 -11.77 -1.39 10.20
CA LEU A 223 -13.02 -0.98 9.55
C LEU A 223 -13.43 -1.95 8.44
N ALA A 224 -12.49 -2.53 7.70
CA ALA A 224 -12.76 -3.49 6.64
C ALA A 224 -13.35 -4.81 7.17
N GLU A 225 -12.96 -5.22 8.38
CA GLU A 225 -13.56 -6.38 9.06
C GLU A 225 -15.07 -6.26 9.25
N GLU A 226 -15.62 -5.04 9.41
CA GLU A 226 -17.07 -4.82 9.59
C GLU A 226 -17.89 -5.19 8.34
N ARG A 227 -17.27 -5.27 7.17
CA ARG A 227 -17.92 -5.49 5.89
C ARG A 227 -17.34 -6.66 5.10
N ALA A 228 -16.30 -7.32 5.62
CA ALA A 228 -15.57 -8.36 4.90
C ALA A 228 -16.43 -9.58 4.53
N ASP A 229 -17.43 -9.90 5.35
CA ASP A 229 -18.32 -11.03 5.10
C ASP A 229 -19.39 -10.71 4.05
N ASP A 230 -19.75 -9.44 3.90
CA ASP A 230 -20.82 -9.00 3.00
C ASP A 230 -20.29 -8.59 1.62
N GLU A 231 -19.05 -8.09 1.56
CA GLU A 231 -18.49 -7.49 0.35
C GLU A 231 -17.03 -7.97 0.13
N PRO A 232 -16.79 -8.79 -0.90
CA PRO A 232 -15.46 -9.36 -1.18
C PRO A 232 -14.34 -8.33 -1.33
N ALA A 233 -14.66 -7.12 -1.79
CA ALA A 233 -13.66 -6.06 -1.93
C ALA A 233 -13.14 -5.60 -0.56
N PHE A 234 -13.98 -5.54 0.47
CA PHE A 234 -13.52 -5.23 1.82
C PHE A 234 -12.73 -6.38 2.46
N ALA A 235 -13.06 -7.63 2.12
CA ALA A 235 -12.24 -8.78 2.53
C ALA A 235 -10.82 -8.67 1.94
N ALA A 236 -10.70 -8.35 0.65
CA ALA A 236 -9.41 -8.15 0.00
C ALA A 236 -8.62 -6.98 0.63
N ILE A 237 -9.28 -5.82 0.84
CA ILE A 237 -8.66 -4.67 1.51
C ILE A 237 -8.16 -5.05 2.91
N ARG A 238 -8.96 -5.76 3.70
CA ARG A 238 -8.58 -6.25 5.03
C ARG A 238 -7.30 -7.09 4.96
N ASP A 239 -7.27 -8.07 4.08
CA ASP A 239 -6.17 -9.03 3.99
C ASP A 239 -4.86 -8.35 3.55
N GLU A 240 -4.93 -7.45 2.58
CA GLU A 240 -3.78 -6.65 2.14
C GLU A 240 -3.31 -5.69 3.24
N GLN A 241 -4.22 -5.03 3.96
CA GLN A 241 -3.86 -4.15 5.07
C GLN A 241 -3.26 -4.90 6.27
N LEU A 242 -3.60 -6.16 6.49
CA LEU A 242 -2.94 -7.00 7.50
C LEU A 242 -1.49 -7.33 7.09
N VAL A 243 -1.21 -7.51 5.81
CA VAL A 243 0.16 -7.68 5.30
C VAL A 243 0.96 -6.39 5.49
N HIS A 244 0.39 -5.22 5.15
CA HIS A 244 1.03 -3.93 5.39
C HIS A 244 1.29 -3.69 6.87
N LEU A 245 0.35 -4.02 7.73
CA LEU A 245 0.47 -3.88 9.17
C LEU A 245 1.66 -4.69 9.72
N GLU A 246 1.84 -5.94 9.26
CA GLU A 246 2.98 -6.75 9.69
C GLU A 246 4.32 -6.22 9.14
N HIS A 247 4.34 -5.67 7.93
CA HIS A 247 5.50 -4.96 7.39
C HIS A 247 5.91 -3.79 8.30
N TRP A 248 4.96 -2.91 8.65
CA TRP A 248 5.23 -1.77 9.53
C TRP A 248 5.59 -2.19 10.96
N ARG A 249 5.01 -3.27 11.48
CA ARG A 249 5.39 -3.84 12.79
C ARG A 249 6.83 -4.31 12.82
N ARG A 250 7.31 -4.95 11.76
CA ARG A 250 8.72 -5.38 11.66
C ARG A 250 9.65 -4.18 11.73
N TRP A 251 9.36 -3.12 10.98
CA TRP A 251 10.13 -1.89 11.03
C TRP A 251 10.07 -1.22 12.40
N ALA A 252 8.89 -1.12 12.99
CA ALA A 252 8.72 -0.52 14.31
C ALA A 252 9.55 -1.24 15.39
N ARG A 253 9.54 -2.58 15.37
CA ARG A 253 10.38 -3.39 16.29
C ARG A 253 11.88 -3.19 16.02
N ALA A 254 12.29 -3.13 14.77
CA ALA A 254 13.68 -2.92 14.39
C ALA A 254 14.17 -1.55 14.86
N LEU A 255 13.44 -0.47 14.55
CA LEU A 255 13.81 0.89 14.95
C LEU A 255 13.82 1.07 16.47
N ALA A 256 12.88 0.44 17.20
CA ALA A 256 12.84 0.46 18.66
C ALA A 256 14.02 -0.30 19.31
N ALA A 257 14.51 -1.35 18.63
CA ALA A 257 15.60 -2.18 19.16
C ALA A 257 17.01 -1.65 18.87
N TRP A 258 17.19 -0.82 17.84
CA TRP A 258 18.50 -0.27 17.49
C TRP A 258 18.83 0.95 18.34
N PRO A 259 19.99 0.95 19.05
CA PRO A 259 20.35 2.04 19.95
C PRO A 259 20.40 3.41 19.27
N GLU A 260 20.84 3.44 17.99
CA GLU A 260 21.01 4.66 17.20
C GLU A 260 19.67 5.31 16.80
N THR A 261 18.60 4.55 16.73
CA THR A 261 17.27 5.02 16.26
C THR A 261 16.19 4.97 17.34
N SER A 262 16.43 4.26 18.45
CA SER A 262 15.37 3.95 19.44
C SER A 262 14.79 5.19 20.12
N GLU A 263 15.61 6.22 20.39
CA GLU A 263 15.15 7.47 21.03
C GLU A 263 14.25 8.27 20.07
N GLU A 264 14.73 8.50 18.83
CA GLU A 264 13.98 9.19 17.78
C GLU A 264 12.69 8.45 17.45
N PHE A 265 12.76 7.12 17.30
CA PHE A 265 11.58 6.30 17.03
C PHE A 265 10.57 6.34 18.17
N THR A 266 11.01 6.29 19.44
CA THR A 266 10.12 6.38 20.62
C THR A 266 9.39 7.72 20.63
N GLN A 267 10.06 8.80 20.31
CA GLN A 267 9.45 10.12 20.18
C GLN A 267 8.42 10.14 19.04
N ALA A 268 8.79 9.69 17.84
CA ALA A 268 7.90 9.61 16.70
C ALA A 268 6.67 8.74 17.01
N TYR A 269 6.86 7.59 17.66
CA TYR A 269 5.79 6.70 18.08
C TYR A 269 4.79 7.38 19.02
N ALA A 270 5.30 8.11 20.02
CA ALA A 270 4.45 8.84 20.97
C ALA A 270 3.65 9.96 20.26
N GLU A 271 4.29 10.72 19.38
CA GLU A 271 3.67 11.83 18.67
C GLU A 271 2.59 11.36 17.69
N VAL A 272 2.86 10.32 16.89
CA VAL A 272 1.93 9.80 15.92
C VAL A 272 0.74 9.11 16.57
N THR A 273 0.98 8.26 17.59
CA THR A 273 -0.10 7.57 18.30
C THR A 273 -1.01 8.54 19.02
N HIS A 274 -0.47 9.65 19.58
CA HIS A 274 -1.29 10.73 20.13
C HIS A 274 -2.20 11.39 19.07
N CYS A 275 -1.74 11.53 17.84
CA CYS A 275 -2.53 12.04 16.71
C CYS A 275 -3.59 11.06 16.24
N ALA A 276 -3.36 9.75 16.35
CA ALA A 276 -4.18 8.69 15.76
C ALA A 276 -5.60 8.57 16.37
N GLY A 277 -5.89 9.30 17.43
CA GLY A 277 -7.22 9.37 18.03
C GLY A 277 -8.33 9.87 17.09
N ASP A 278 -7.98 10.54 15.99
CA ASP A 278 -8.96 11.08 15.03
C ASP A 278 -9.16 10.20 13.78
N LEU A 279 -8.51 9.04 13.69
CA LEU A 279 -8.65 8.16 12.52
C LEU A 279 -10.11 7.78 12.23
N PHE A 280 -10.90 7.54 13.26
CA PHE A 280 -12.35 7.34 13.15
C PHE A 280 -13.19 8.59 13.47
N GLY A 281 -12.56 9.74 13.63
CA GLY A 281 -13.22 10.99 14.03
C GLY A 281 -14.08 11.67 12.96
N ALA A 282 -14.20 11.10 11.76
CA ALA A 282 -15.15 11.53 10.73
C ALA A 282 -16.57 10.97 10.96
N GLY A 283 -16.71 9.95 11.80
CA GLY A 283 -17.96 9.34 12.17
C GLY A 283 -18.70 10.11 13.29
N PRO A 284 -19.92 9.69 13.63
CA PRO A 284 -20.61 10.18 14.82
C PRO A 284 -19.88 9.70 16.09
N HIS A 285 -20.03 10.46 17.16
CA HIS A 285 -19.56 10.07 18.47
C HIS A 285 -20.61 9.10 19.09
N ASP A 286 -20.50 7.82 18.76
CA ASP A 286 -21.42 6.78 19.19
C ASP A 286 -20.66 5.52 19.63
N ALA A 287 -21.40 4.56 20.19
CA ALA A 287 -20.84 3.31 20.69
C ALA A 287 -20.11 2.48 19.59
N VAL A 288 -20.53 2.61 18.34
CA VAL A 288 -19.89 1.91 17.21
C VAL A 288 -18.51 2.49 16.95
N THR A 289 -18.41 3.81 16.86
CA THR A 289 -17.12 4.51 16.67
C THR A 289 -16.19 4.28 17.85
N GLU A 290 -16.70 4.25 19.08
CA GLU A 290 -15.93 3.91 20.27
C GLU A 290 -15.40 2.47 20.24
N ALA A 291 -16.24 1.51 19.83
CA ALA A 291 -15.81 0.11 19.66
C ALA A 291 -14.74 -0.06 18.59
N LEU A 292 -14.88 0.61 17.43
CA LEU A 292 -13.86 0.63 16.37
C LEU A 292 -12.54 1.21 16.90
N HIS A 293 -12.61 2.30 17.65
CA HIS A 293 -11.43 2.93 18.24
C HIS A 293 -10.73 2.04 19.27
N ALA A 294 -11.49 1.34 20.10
CA ALA A 294 -10.95 0.37 21.06
C ALA A 294 -10.23 -0.80 20.36
N ARG A 295 -10.81 -1.31 19.24
CA ARG A 295 -10.16 -2.34 18.42
C ARG A 295 -8.89 -1.84 17.74
N LEU A 296 -8.90 -0.59 17.25
CA LEU A 296 -7.71 0.05 16.71
C LEU A 296 -6.60 0.14 17.78
N ALA A 297 -6.93 0.61 18.97
CA ALA A 297 -5.98 0.71 20.07
C ALA A 297 -5.37 -0.67 20.42
N ALA A 298 -6.19 -1.70 20.54
CA ALA A 298 -5.73 -3.07 20.78
C ALA A 298 -4.80 -3.57 19.67
N ARG A 299 -5.13 -3.28 18.39
CA ARG A 299 -4.33 -3.71 17.23
C ARG A 299 -3.00 -2.99 17.14
N VAL A 300 -2.93 -1.73 17.55
CA VAL A 300 -1.67 -0.96 17.65
C VAL A 300 -0.84 -1.41 18.83
N ASP A 301 -1.44 -1.64 20.00
CA ASP A 301 -0.76 -2.14 21.20
C ASP A 301 -0.11 -3.52 20.95
N ASP A 302 -0.73 -4.37 20.13
CA ASP A 302 -0.19 -5.68 19.71
C ASP A 302 1.06 -5.57 18.80
N SER A 303 1.49 -4.37 18.46
CA SER A 303 2.74 -4.14 17.72
C SER A 303 3.99 -4.60 18.47
N GLY A 304 3.90 -4.73 19.80
CA GLY A 304 5.03 -5.10 20.67
C GLY A 304 6.03 -3.96 20.88
N VAL A 305 5.69 -2.73 20.49
CA VAL A 305 6.51 -1.54 20.73
C VAL A 305 6.13 -0.95 22.07
N PRO A 306 7.05 -0.85 23.06
CA PRO A 306 6.78 -0.20 24.32
C PRO A 306 6.64 1.31 24.12
N GLY A 307 5.67 1.93 24.77
CA GLY A 307 5.54 3.38 24.72
C GLY A 307 4.12 3.91 24.82
N SER A 308 3.87 5.00 24.13
CA SER A 308 2.61 5.73 24.15
C SER A 308 1.44 4.92 23.60
N ARG A 309 0.28 5.09 24.19
CA ARG A 309 -0.98 4.48 23.75
C ARG A 309 -1.83 5.48 22.99
N LEU A 310 -2.70 4.99 22.14
CA LEU A 310 -3.73 5.83 21.54
C LEU A 310 -4.57 6.51 22.63
N PRO A 311 -5.10 7.72 22.36
CA PRO A 311 -6.10 8.33 23.24
C PRO A 311 -7.25 7.36 23.55
N HIS A 312 -7.76 7.37 24.75
CA HIS A 312 -8.83 6.45 25.15
C HIS A 312 -10.16 6.66 24.40
N GLN A 313 -10.37 7.86 23.88
CA GLN A 313 -11.58 8.21 23.16
C GLN A 313 -11.26 8.74 21.78
N PRO A 314 -12.12 8.48 20.78
CA PRO A 314 -11.98 9.07 19.47
C PRO A 314 -12.10 10.60 19.52
N VAL A 315 -11.30 11.27 18.70
CA VAL A 315 -11.28 12.74 18.60
C VAL A 315 -11.88 13.13 17.23
N PRO A 316 -12.77 14.13 17.17
CA PRO A 316 -13.30 14.58 15.88
C PRO A 316 -12.19 15.06 14.93
N ARG A 317 -12.33 14.75 13.63
CA ARG A 317 -11.45 15.31 12.59
C ARG A 317 -11.73 16.80 12.39
N ALA A 318 -10.68 17.58 12.38
CA ALA A 318 -10.76 19.01 12.02
C ALA A 318 -10.48 19.22 10.52
N ALA A 319 -10.97 20.31 9.96
CA ALA A 319 -10.58 20.77 8.63
C ALA A 319 -9.16 21.34 8.65
N GLY A 320 -8.45 21.24 7.51
CA GLY A 320 -7.11 21.81 7.37
C GLY A 320 -6.00 21.07 8.14
N THR A 321 -6.28 19.87 8.65
CA THR A 321 -5.25 18.95 9.18
C THR A 321 -4.39 18.41 8.03
N GLY A 322 -3.21 17.88 8.33
CA GLY A 322 -2.27 17.41 7.29
C GLY A 322 -1.15 18.39 6.94
N GLY A 323 -1.34 19.69 7.23
CA GLY A 323 -0.31 20.72 7.13
C GLY A 323 0.40 20.77 5.77
N SER A 324 1.74 20.91 5.79
CA SER A 324 2.56 20.97 4.56
C SER A 324 2.57 19.65 3.81
N VAL A 325 2.44 18.51 4.50
CA VAL A 325 2.41 17.19 3.84
C VAL A 325 1.25 17.06 2.86
N LEU A 326 0.05 17.49 3.28
CA LEU A 326 -1.11 17.52 2.39
C LEU A 326 -0.94 18.57 1.29
N ALA A 327 -0.45 19.77 1.63
CA ALA A 327 -0.21 20.84 0.66
C ALA A 327 0.75 20.39 -0.45
N ASP A 328 1.88 19.79 -0.09
CA ASP A 328 2.88 19.28 -1.04
C ASP A 328 2.31 18.16 -1.92
N CYS A 329 1.51 17.26 -1.36
CA CYS A 329 0.86 16.19 -2.10
C CYS A 329 -0.10 16.76 -3.17
N LEU A 330 -0.96 17.69 -2.80
CA LEU A 330 -1.94 18.31 -3.71
C LEU A 330 -1.26 19.16 -4.80
N GLU A 331 -0.23 19.92 -4.43
CA GLU A 331 0.52 20.74 -5.39
C GLU A 331 1.24 19.87 -6.44
N ARG A 332 1.87 18.76 -6.03
CA ARG A 332 2.50 17.85 -6.98
C ARG A 332 1.49 17.17 -7.89
N GLY A 333 0.37 16.70 -7.34
CA GLY A 333 -0.72 16.15 -8.15
C GLY A 333 -1.22 17.13 -9.20
N ARG A 334 -1.37 18.41 -8.84
CA ARG A 334 -1.74 19.50 -9.74
C ARG A 334 -0.68 19.72 -10.83
N LEU A 335 0.61 19.83 -10.45
CA LEU A 335 1.72 20.05 -11.39
C LEU A 335 1.85 18.91 -12.40
N VAL A 336 1.70 17.65 -11.96
CA VAL A 336 1.74 16.51 -12.86
C VAL A 336 0.59 16.55 -13.85
N ARG A 337 -0.63 16.87 -13.43
CA ARG A 337 -1.80 16.97 -14.30
C ARG A 337 -1.74 18.16 -15.27
N GLU A 338 -1.13 19.28 -14.88
CA GLU A 338 -0.94 20.45 -15.74
C GLU A 338 0.19 20.24 -16.77
N HIS A 339 1.24 19.51 -16.36
CA HIS A 339 2.42 19.32 -17.21
C HIS A 339 2.23 18.24 -18.28
N TYR A 340 1.50 17.20 -17.97
CA TYR A 340 1.22 16.11 -18.89
C TYR A 340 -0.17 16.29 -19.50
N ALA A 341 -0.22 16.26 -20.84
CA ALA A 341 -1.51 16.27 -21.53
C ALA A 341 -2.38 15.09 -21.08
N PRO A 342 -3.71 15.24 -21.01
CA PRO A 342 -4.60 14.17 -20.57
C PRO A 342 -4.38 12.83 -21.32
N GLU A 343 -3.86 12.89 -22.54
CA GLU A 343 -3.58 11.75 -23.37
C GLU A 343 -2.39 10.90 -22.86
N VAL A 344 -1.53 11.43 -22.00
CA VAL A 344 -0.40 10.70 -21.41
C VAL A 344 -0.86 9.74 -20.30
N PHE A 345 -1.99 10.02 -19.68
CA PHE A 345 -2.61 9.18 -18.64
C PHE A 345 -3.65 8.21 -19.22
N LEU A 346 -3.72 8.13 -20.53
CA LEU A 346 -4.62 7.29 -21.31
C LEU A 346 -3.86 6.12 -21.91
#